data_9f512203cfd00a3642a8ff8fd72152a5
#
_entry.id   9f512203cfd00a3642a8ff8fd72152a5
#
_cell.length_a   1.000
_cell.length_b   1.000
_cell.length_c   1.000
_cell.angle_alpha   90.00
_cell.angle_beta   90.00
_cell.angle_gamma   90.00
#
_symmetry.space_group_name_H-M   'P 1'
#
loop_
_entity.id
_entity.type
_entity.pdbx_description
1 polymer ?
#
loop_
_entity_poly.entity_id
_entity_poly.type
_entity_poly.pdbx_seq_one_letter_code
_entity_poly.pdbx_strand_id
1 'polypeptide(L)'
;MLNIVQKPTVNVQCFSDDQSVILTLKDCRKLVISSDSYHGVLMVGNMYKCVFCAAEMELDNKLKEAHKNLMTHKRCLERYPHLEDFSENLIRKLSNNSLYCSLCNVVMTSTAATRHVSTETHKEQLEKAEIKATTYKPI
;
A
#
# COMPACT_ATOMS: atom_id res chain seq x y z
N MET A 1 1.01 -21.76 2.33
CA MET A 1 -0.16 -20.87 2.19
C MET A 1 0.09 -19.57 2.96
N LEU A 2 -0.22 -18.46 2.36
CA LEU A 2 -0.07 -17.18 3.02
C LEU A 2 -1.22 -16.93 3.97
N ASN A 3 -0.93 -16.45 5.17
CA ASN A 3 -1.95 -16.10 6.14
C ASN A 3 -2.53 -14.73 5.81
N ILE A 4 -3.85 -14.66 5.72
CA ILE A 4 -4.55 -13.40 5.52
C ILE A 4 -5.24 -13.08 6.83
N VAL A 5 -4.92 -11.94 7.41
CA VAL A 5 -5.54 -11.55 8.67
C VAL A 5 -6.93 -10.98 8.42
N GLN A 6 -7.87 -11.29 9.32
CA GLN A 6 -9.23 -10.78 9.26
C GLN A 6 -9.28 -9.29 9.57
N LYS A 7 -8.45 -8.88 10.52
CA LYS A 7 -8.31 -7.48 10.89
C LYS A 7 -7.01 -6.96 10.32
N PRO A 8 -6.94 -5.66 9.98
CA PRO A 8 -5.69 -5.10 9.51
C PRO A 8 -4.55 -5.37 10.47
N THR A 9 -3.40 -5.76 9.94
CA THR A 9 -2.17 -5.88 10.73
C THR A 9 -1.61 -4.52 11.09
N VAL A 10 -2.16 -3.46 10.49
CA VAL A 10 -1.69 -2.11 10.66
C VAL A 10 -2.87 -1.19 10.96
N ASN A 11 -2.64 -0.18 11.79
CA ASN A 11 -3.55 0.94 11.98
C ASN A 11 -3.10 2.08 11.09
N VAL A 12 -4.05 2.79 10.51
CA VAL A 12 -3.77 3.83 9.52
C VAL A 12 -4.16 5.20 10.08
N GLN A 13 -3.23 6.14 9.99
CA GLN A 13 -3.50 7.55 10.26
C GLN A 13 -3.14 8.36 9.04
N CYS A 14 -4.05 9.24 8.60
CA CYS A 14 -3.80 10.12 7.48
C CYS A 14 -3.24 11.44 7.98
N PHE A 15 -2.29 12.01 7.23
CA PHE A 15 -1.78 13.34 7.52
C PHE A 15 -2.65 14.40 6.86
N SER A 16 -2.54 15.63 7.35
CA SER A 16 -3.32 16.75 6.84
C SER A 16 -3.03 17.10 5.39
N ASP A 17 -1.85 16.74 4.88
CA ASP A 17 -1.47 17.02 3.50
C ASP A 17 -2.02 15.97 2.52
N ASP A 18 -2.64 14.91 3.03
CA ASP A 18 -3.23 13.80 2.25
C ASP A 18 -2.25 13.09 1.30
N GLN A 19 -0.95 13.38 1.42
CA GLN A 19 0.07 12.76 0.56
C GLN A 19 0.69 11.52 1.18
N SER A 20 0.53 11.34 2.48
CA SER A 20 1.15 10.24 3.21
C SER A 20 0.19 9.62 4.20
N VAL A 21 0.42 8.36 4.51
CA VAL A 21 -0.31 7.66 5.57
C VAL A 21 0.69 7.03 6.54
N ILE A 22 0.34 7.02 7.82
CA ILE A 22 1.10 6.31 8.84
C ILE A 22 0.46 4.95 9.05
N LEU A 23 1.28 3.92 8.99
CA LEU A 23 0.86 2.55 9.30
C LEU A 23 1.55 2.12 10.58
N THR A 24 0.76 1.65 11.54
CA THR A 24 1.29 1.12 12.79
C THR A 24 1.20 -0.40 12.73
N LEU A 25 2.34 -1.06 12.82
CA LEU A 25 2.44 -2.51 12.77
C LEU A 25 2.03 -3.12 14.10
N LYS A 26 1.83 -4.44 14.12
CA LYS A 26 1.45 -5.16 15.34
C LYS A 26 2.47 -4.98 16.47
N ASP A 27 3.75 -4.85 16.12
CA ASP A 27 4.84 -4.67 17.09
C ASP A 27 5.03 -3.20 17.48
N CYS A 28 4.08 -2.33 17.11
CA CYS A 28 4.07 -0.90 17.40
C CYS A 28 5.07 -0.06 16.60
N ARG A 29 5.83 -0.66 15.69
CA ARG A 29 6.66 0.11 14.75
C ARG A 29 5.78 0.85 13.79
N LYS A 30 6.23 2.02 13.34
CA LYS A 30 5.48 2.85 12.40
C LYS A 30 6.22 2.98 11.09
N LEU A 31 5.45 2.98 10.02
CA LEU A 31 5.95 3.21 8.67
C LEU A 31 5.12 4.31 8.02
N VAL A 32 5.77 5.18 7.27
CA VAL A 32 5.08 6.23 6.52
C VAL A 32 5.26 5.96 5.03
N ILE A 33 4.15 5.76 4.34
CA ILE A 33 4.16 5.53 2.89
C ILE A 33 3.30 6.58 2.20
N SER A 34 3.41 6.66 0.87
CA SER A 34 2.58 7.58 0.12
C SER A 34 1.12 7.14 0.14
N SER A 35 0.22 8.11 0.05
CA SER A 35 -1.20 7.84 -0.05
C SER A 35 -1.53 6.99 -1.28
N ASP A 36 -0.90 7.30 -2.42
CA ASP A 36 -1.12 6.52 -3.64
C ASP A 36 -0.76 5.05 -3.43
N SER A 37 0.38 4.78 -2.81
CA SER A 37 0.81 3.40 -2.54
C SER A 37 -0.14 2.68 -1.60
N TYR A 38 -0.63 3.36 -0.59
CA TYR A 38 -1.59 2.76 0.33
C TYR A 38 -2.89 2.41 -0.39
N HIS A 39 -3.35 3.29 -1.28
CA HIS A 39 -4.61 3.10 -2.01
C HIS A 39 -4.46 2.26 -3.28
N GLY A 40 -3.25 1.81 -3.60
CA GLY A 40 -3.01 0.96 -4.76
C GLY A 40 -3.17 1.69 -6.09
N VAL A 41 -2.89 2.98 -6.12
CA VAL A 41 -2.99 3.78 -7.35
C VAL A 41 -1.63 3.84 -8.03
N LEU A 42 -1.57 3.28 -9.24
CA LEU A 42 -0.37 3.25 -10.07
C LEU A 42 -0.55 4.17 -11.26
N MET A 43 0.57 4.62 -11.80
CA MET A 43 0.58 5.25 -13.11
C MET A 43 0.94 4.19 -14.15
N VAL A 44 0.05 3.94 -15.10
CA VAL A 44 0.25 2.96 -16.17
C VAL A 44 0.08 3.70 -17.49
N GLY A 45 1.19 3.86 -18.23
CA GLY A 45 1.18 4.70 -19.42
C GLY A 45 0.83 6.13 -19.03
N ASN A 46 -0.23 6.67 -19.63
CA ASN A 46 -0.70 8.02 -19.35
C ASN A 46 -2.02 8.03 -18.57
N MET A 47 -2.26 6.98 -17.77
CA MET A 47 -3.47 6.84 -16.96
C MET A 47 -3.08 6.48 -15.53
N TYR A 48 -3.95 6.82 -14.57
CA TYR A 48 -3.89 6.23 -13.24
C TYR A 48 -4.73 4.96 -13.24
N LYS A 49 -4.30 3.97 -12.47
CA LYS A 49 -5.04 2.73 -12.30
C LYS A 49 -5.08 2.35 -10.83
N CYS A 50 -6.27 2.04 -10.31
CA CYS A 50 -6.41 1.45 -8.99
C CYS A 50 -6.41 -0.07 -9.13
N VAL A 51 -5.40 -0.73 -8.55
CA VAL A 51 -5.25 -2.18 -8.69
C VAL A 51 -6.33 -2.94 -7.91
N PHE A 52 -6.88 -2.34 -6.86
CA PHE A 52 -7.90 -2.99 -6.04
C PHE A 52 -9.28 -2.94 -6.67
N CYS A 53 -9.61 -1.81 -7.29
CA CYS A 53 -10.92 -1.60 -7.94
C CYS A 53 -10.92 -1.96 -9.41
N ALA A 54 -9.75 -2.21 -10.00
CA ALA A 54 -9.55 -2.40 -11.43
C ALA A 54 -10.11 -1.21 -12.23
N ALA A 55 -9.99 -0.01 -11.66
CA ALA A 55 -10.50 1.23 -12.27
C ALA A 55 -9.35 2.02 -12.88
N GLU A 56 -9.62 2.62 -14.04
CA GLU A 56 -8.67 3.49 -14.70
C GLU A 56 -9.20 4.92 -14.68
N MET A 57 -8.28 5.89 -14.58
CA MET A 57 -8.60 7.31 -14.48
C MET A 57 -7.62 8.11 -15.32
N GLU A 58 -8.09 9.25 -15.84
CA GLU A 58 -7.19 10.18 -16.50
C GLU A 58 -6.15 10.69 -15.49
N LEU A 59 -5.00 11.14 -16.00
CA LEU A 59 -3.95 11.73 -15.16
C LEU A 59 -4.38 13.10 -14.64
N ASP A 60 -5.28 13.09 -13.68
CA ASP A 60 -5.82 14.27 -13.02
C ASP A 60 -5.85 13.98 -11.54
N ASN A 61 -5.14 14.79 -10.77
CA ASN A 61 -5.05 14.59 -9.34
C ASN A 61 -6.42 14.65 -8.65
N LYS A 62 -7.32 15.48 -9.14
CA LYS A 62 -8.66 15.58 -8.57
C LYS A 62 -9.45 14.30 -8.75
N LEU A 63 -9.34 13.68 -9.93
CA LEU A 63 -10.01 12.41 -10.20
C LEU A 63 -9.42 11.29 -9.34
N LYS A 64 -8.11 11.27 -9.18
CA LYS A 64 -7.44 10.29 -8.35
C LYS A 64 -7.90 10.42 -6.89
N GLU A 65 -7.87 11.62 -6.34
CA GLU A 65 -8.28 11.85 -4.95
C GLU A 65 -9.77 11.58 -4.74
N ALA A 66 -10.61 11.92 -5.72
CA ALA A 66 -12.02 11.60 -5.65
C ALA A 66 -12.26 10.10 -5.60
N HIS A 67 -11.50 9.32 -6.38
CA HIS A 67 -11.60 7.86 -6.37
C HIS A 67 -11.28 7.29 -4.99
N LYS A 68 -10.22 7.79 -4.35
CA LYS A 68 -9.82 7.32 -3.02
C LYS A 68 -10.91 7.55 -1.97
N ASN A 69 -11.77 8.55 -2.17
CA ASN A 69 -12.83 8.88 -1.24
C ASN A 69 -14.15 8.14 -1.51
N LEU A 70 -14.25 7.39 -2.61
CA LEU A 70 -15.45 6.62 -2.89
C LEU A 70 -15.63 5.49 -1.88
N MET A 71 -16.87 5.29 -1.44
CA MET A 71 -17.19 4.20 -0.53
C MET A 71 -16.84 2.84 -1.14
N THR A 72 -17.05 2.69 -2.47
CA THR A 72 -16.73 1.47 -3.18
C THR A 72 -15.23 1.18 -3.13
N HIS A 73 -14.39 2.21 -3.27
CA HIS A 73 -12.95 2.06 -3.14
C HIS A 73 -12.56 1.62 -1.73
N LYS A 74 -13.12 2.28 -0.72
CA LYS A 74 -12.82 1.96 0.69
C LYS A 74 -13.20 0.52 1.01
N ARG A 75 -14.32 0.04 0.49
CA ARG A 75 -14.74 -1.35 0.66
C ARG A 75 -13.81 -2.32 -0.06
N CYS A 76 -13.33 -1.94 -1.24
CA CYS A 76 -12.34 -2.75 -1.95
C CYS A 76 -11.05 -2.90 -1.14
N LEU A 77 -10.57 -1.81 -0.54
CA LEU A 77 -9.36 -1.88 0.29
C LEU A 77 -9.50 -2.91 1.42
N GLU A 78 -10.66 -2.97 2.04
CA GLU A 78 -10.91 -3.91 3.13
C GLU A 78 -10.81 -5.37 2.72
N ARG A 79 -11.02 -5.66 1.43
CA ARG A 79 -10.93 -7.02 0.88
C ARG A 79 -9.49 -7.47 0.66
N TYR A 80 -8.54 -6.55 0.67
CA TYR A 80 -7.14 -6.83 0.36
C TYR A 80 -6.23 -6.40 1.50
N PRO A 81 -6.36 -7.04 2.67
CA PRO A 81 -5.52 -6.68 3.81
C PRO A 81 -4.06 -7.04 3.57
N HIS A 82 -3.18 -6.43 4.33
CA HIS A 82 -1.77 -6.80 4.31
C HIS A 82 -1.59 -8.23 4.83
N LEU A 83 -0.70 -8.98 4.18
CA LEU A 83 -0.43 -10.36 4.56
C LEU A 83 0.49 -10.38 5.78
N GLU A 84 0.07 -11.12 6.80
CA GLU A 84 0.84 -11.23 8.04
C GLU A 84 2.20 -11.89 7.82
N ASP A 85 2.27 -12.84 6.88
CA ASP A 85 3.52 -13.56 6.59
C ASP A 85 4.65 -12.64 6.13
N PHE A 86 4.33 -11.48 5.58
CA PHE A 86 5.34 -10.54 5.08
C PHE A 86 5.60 -9.37 6.04
N SER A 87 4.86 -9.31 7.16
CA SER A 87 5.12 -8.37 8.24
C SER A 87 5.31 -6.93 7.76
N GLU A 88 6.47 -6.30 8.06
CA GLU A 88 6.76 -4.91 7.71
C GLU A 88 6.90 -4.64 6.22
N ASN A 89 6.91 -5.68 5.40
CA ASN A 89 7.08 -5.53 3.96
C ASN A 89 5.82 -5.06 3.25
N LEU A 90 4.69 -5.01 3.94
CA LEU A 90 3.43 -4.44 3.47
C LEU A 90 2.94 -5.00 2.13
N ILE A 91 2.86 -6.31 2.07
CA ILE A 91 2.38 -7.01 0.87
C ILE A 91 0.89 -7.31 1.02
N ARG A 92 0.11 -6.98 0.01
CA ARG A 92 -1.33 -7.28 -0.06
C ARG A 92 -1.58 -8.34 -1.13
N LYS A 93 -2.52 -9.23 -0.88
CA LYS A 93 -2.88 -10.27 -1.85
C LYS A 93 -3.99 -9.74 -2.77
N LEU A 94 -3.73 -9.70 -4.08
CA LEU A 94 -4.73 -9.31 -5.07
C LEU A 94 -5.53 -10.52 -5.56
N SER A 95 -4.85 -11.64 -5.78
CA SER A 95 -5.47 -12.88 -6.24
C SER A 95 -4.54 -14.02 -5.84
N ASN A 96 -4.91 -15.26 -6.22
CA ASN A 96 -4.04 -16.40 -5.93
C ASN A 96 -2.68 -16.31 -6.61
N ASN A 97 -2.60 -15.56 -7.72
CA ASN A 97 -1.38 -15.45 -8.51
C ASN A 97 -0.71 -14.08 -8.44
N SER A 98 -1.33 -13.10 -7.79
CA SER A 98 -0.85 -11.72 -7.82
C SER A 98 -0.82 -11.10 -6.44
N LEU A 99 0.27 -10.39 -6.15
CA LEU A 99 0.45 -9.64 -4.93
C LEU A 99 0.79 -8.18 -5.26
N TYR A 100 0.52 -7.30 -4.32
CA TYR A 100 0.83 -5.87 -4.46
C TYR A 100 1.73 -5.44 -3.30
N CYS A 101 2.84 -4.76 -3.64
CA CYS A 101 3.72 -4.20 -2.62
C CYS A 101 3.38 -2.74 -2.38
N SER A 102 2.90 -2.44 -1.16
CA SER A 102 2.55 -1.06 -0.79
C SER A 102 3.76 -0.17 -0.60
N LEU A 103 4.93 -0.73 -0.32
CA LEU A 103 6.16 0.06 -0.18
C LEU A 103 6.70 0.51 -1.54
N CYS A 104 6.70 -0.38 -2.51
CA CYS A 104 7.27 -0.11 -3.83
C CYS A 104 6.22 0.32 -4.85
N ASN A 105 4.94 0.18 -4.53
CA ASN A 105 3.82 0.49 -5.41
C ASN A 105 3.91 -0.29 -6.72
N VAL A 106 4.09 -1.61 -6.61
CA VAL A 106 4.19 -2.50 -7.77
C VAL A 106 3.36 -3.75 -7.57
N VAL A 107 2.88 -4.31 -8.67
CA VAL A 107 2.21 -5.60 -8.70
C VAL A 107 3.22 -6.67 -9.11
N MET A 108 3.16 -7.82 -8.48
CA MET A 108 4.08 -8.92 -8.78
C MET A 108 3.32 -10.25 -8.74
N THR A 109 3.92 -11.29 -9.30
CA THR A 109 3.35 -12.63 -9.17
C THR A 109 3.60 -13.14 -7.74
N SER A 110 2.74 -14.06 -7.29
CA SER A 110 2.88 -14.62 -5.95
C SER A 110 4.23 -15.29 -5.74
N THR A 111 4.78 -15.92 -6.80
CA THR A 111 6.07 -16.60 -6.73
C THR A 111 7.25 -15.66 -6.64
N ALA A 112 7.08 -14.40 -7.01
CA ALA A 112 8.15 -13.41 -7.00
C ALA A 112 8.29 -12.67 -5.67
N ALA A 113 7.33 -12.80 -4.76
CA ALA A 113 7.27 -11.98 -3.56
C ALA A 113 8.49 -12.13 -2.65
N THR A 114 8.92 -13.35 -2.39
CA THR A 114 10.07 -13.60 -1.53
C THR A 114 11.34 -12.96 -2.10
N ARG A 115 11.52 -13.09 -3.40
CA ARG A 115 12.66 -12.46 -4.08
C ARG A 115 12.55 -10.94 -4.03
N HIS A 116 11.34 -10.41 -4.28
CA HIS A 116 11.11 -8.97 -4.29
C HIS A 116 11.51 -8.31 -2.97
N VAL A 117 11.09 -8.88 -1.84
CA VAL A 117 11.39 -8.30 -0.53
C VAL A 117 12.86 -8.38 -0.17
N SER A 118 13.63 -9.19 -0.89
CA SER A 118 15.07 -9.30 -0.72
C SER A 118 15.86 -8.34 -1.60
N THR A 119 15.20 -7.62 -2.52
CA THR A 119 15.91 -6.69 -3.40
C THR A 119 16.34 -5.43 -2.65
N GLU A 120 17.43 -4.83 -3.14
CA GLU A 120 17.90 -3.57 -2.58
C GLU A 120 16.86 -2.46 -2.72
N THR A 121 16.17 -2.42 -3.86
CA THR A 121 15.12 -1.42 -4.09
C THR A 121 14.03 -1.50 -3.02
N HIS A 122 13.55 -2.71 -2.72
CA HIS A 122 12.54 -2.88 -1.69
C HIS A 122 13.05 -2.47 -0.31
N LYS A 123 14.27 -2.90 0.03
CA LYS A 123 14.87 -2.57 1.32
C LYS A 123 15.04 -1.07 1.49
N GLU A 124 15.42 -0.36 0.42
CA GLU A 124 15.52 1.09 0.46
C GLU A 124 14.17 1.75 0.71
N GLN A 125 13.09 1.24 0.10
CA GLN A 125 11.75 1.78 0.32
C GLN A 125 11.30 1.54 1.75
N LEU A 126 11.60 0.37 2.30
CA LEU A 126 11.28 0.09 3.71
C LEU A 126 12.05 1.02 4.65
N GLU A 127 13.33 1.22 4.40
CA GLU A 127 14.16 2.11 5.21
C GLU A 127 13.63 3.55 5.15
N LYS A 128 13.27 4.03 3.96
CA LYS A 128 12.68 5.35 3.81
C LYS A 128 11.39 5.50 4.60
N ALA A 129 10.55 4.46 4.59
CA ALA A 129 9.29 4.47 5.34
C ALA A 129 9.55 4.53 6.84
N GLU A 130 10.55 3.82 7.33
CA GLU A 130 10.94 3.85 8.73
C GLU A 130 11.49 5.22 9.14
N ILE A 131 12.36 5.79 8.31
CA ILE A 131 12.96 7.10 8.59
C ILE A 131 11.90 8.18 8.63
N LYS A 132 10.98 8.19 7.66
CA LYS A 132 9.89 9.17 7.65
C LYS A 132 9.04 9.07 8.91
N ALA A 133 8.85 7.86 9.43
CA ALA A 133 8.05 7.66 10.64
C ALA A 133 8.68 8.31 11.87
N THR A 134 10.01 8.46 11.90
CA THR A 134 10.71 9.08 13.02
C THR A 134 10.60 10.59 13.02
N THR A 135 10.41 11.21 11.84
CA THR A 135 10.41 12.67 11.70
C THR A 135 9.01 13.24 11.46
N TYR A 136 8.08 12.41 11.04
CA TYR A 136 6.75 12.86 10.68
C TYR A 136 5.85 12.85 11.90
N LYS A 137 5.15 13.96 12.13
CA LYS A 137 4.23 14.07 13.26
C LYS A 137 2.81 14.23 12.74
N PRO A 138 1.86 13.36 13.17
CA PRO A 138 0.47 13.55 12.81
C PRO A 138 -0.07 14.80 13.49
N ILE A 139 -1.01 15.42 12.83
CA ILE A 139 -1.69 16.61 13.37
C ILE A 139 -2.91 16.19 14.15
#